data_d689b12151443053000b79afb7a3f0d2
#
_entry.id   d689b12151443053000b79afb7a3f0d2
#
_cell.length_a   1.000
_cell.length_b   1.000
_cell.length_c   1.000
_cell.angle_alpha   90.00
_cell.angle_beta   90.00
_cell.angle_gamma   90.00
#
_symmetry.space_group_name_H-M   'P 1'
#
loop_
_entity.id
_entity.type
_entity.pdbx_description
1 polymer ?
#
loop_
_entity_poly.entity_id
_entity_poly.type
_entity_poly.pdbx_seq_one_letter_code
_entity_poly.pdbx_strand_id
1 'polypeptide(L)'
;MEKEQMNFDVQAAKYLGKIEKKEVYNQGDMETCFVTGCMVASELQEDCTGTFGQAIGSLRHGKLVARKGWNGKGMFLFMRPFDSLDDKFVIDTMKSAPFNYKEWLKNHPSEDGRVLFREYICMKAADGSVVNGWLASQTDMLSDDWEIVDPNK
;
A
#
# COMPACT_ATOMS: atom_id res chain seq x y z
N MET A 1 -12.37 -12.17 -27.89
CA MET A 1 -11.31 -11.43 -27.18
C MET A 1 -11.19 -9.98 -27.65
N GLU A 2 -11.03 -9.69 -28.94
CA GLU A 2 -10.92 -8.30 -29.44
C GLU A 2 -12.16 -7.41 -29.17
N LYS A 3 -13.37 -7.94 -29.22
CA LYS A 3 -14.59 -7.15 -28.96
C LYS A 3 -14.81 -6.79 -27.49
N GLU A 4 -14.32 -7.59 -26.55
CA GLU A 4 -14.41 -7.28 -25.12
C GLU A 4 -13.39 -6.23 -24.71
N GLN A 5 -12.16 -6.30 -25.25
CA GLN A 5 -11.12 -5.31 -25.01
C GLN A 5 -11.56 -3.92 -25.52
N MET A 6 -12.11 -3.88 -26.74
CA MET A 6 -12.61 -2.64 -27.36
C MET A 6 -13.78 -2.00 -26.57
N ASN A 7 -14.60 -2.83 -25.88
CA ASN A 7 -15.72 -2.32 -25.06
C ASN A 7 -15.22 -1.71 -23.73
N PHE A 8 -14.13 -2.23 -23.18
CA PHE A 8 -13.51 -1.70 -21.98
C PHE A 8 -12.86 -0.33 -22.25
N ASP A 9 -12.16 -0.19 -23.36
CA ASP A 9 -11.51 1.06 -23.78
C ASP A 9 -12.53 2.17 -24.06
N VAL A 10 -13.68 1.85 -24.64
CA VAL A 10 -14.79 2.78 -24.92
C VAL A 10 -15.49 3.24 -23.62
N GLN A 11 -15.59 2.38 -22.62
CA GLN A 11 -16.19 2.74 -21.34
C GLN A 11 -15.26 3.66 -20.53
N ALA A 12 -13.99 3.34 -20.46
CA ALA A 12 -12.98 4.19 -19.80
C ALA A 12 -12.94 5.59 -20.43
N ALA A 13 -12.98 5.65 -21.76
CA ALA A 13 -13.02 6.87 -22.55
C ALA A 13 -14.27 7.73 -22.32
N LYS A 14 -15.42 7.11 -22.19
CA LYS A 14 -16.69 7.80 -21.92
C LYS A 14 -16.72 8.41 -20.51
N TYR A 15 -16.01 7.80 -19.57
CA TYR A 15 -15.91 8.28 -18.20
C TYR A 15 -15.02 9.53 -18.07
N LEU A 16 -13.97 9.63 -18.90
CA LEU A 16 -13.02 10.75 -18.85
C LEU A 16 -13.40 11.94 -19.72
N GLY A 17 -14.52 11.89 -20.45
CA GLY A 17 -15.04 13.01 -21.26
C GLY A 17 -14.10 13.49 -22.36
N LYS A 18 -13.11 12.72 -22.76
CA LYS A 18 -11.96 13.16 -23.57
C LYS A 18 -11.65 12.31 -24.80
N ILE A 19 -12.58 11.57 -25.40
CA ILE A 19 -12.25 10.87 -26.64
C ILE A 19 -13.08 11.37 -27.80
N GLU A 20 -12.42 12.15 -28.67
CA GLU A 20 -12.80 12.22 -30.08
C GLU A 20 -12.51 10.85 -30.70
N LYS A 21 -13.46 10.31 -31.47
CA LYS A 21 -13.28 9.05 -32.20
C LYS A 21 -12.14 9.20 -33.17
N LYS A 22 -10.97 8.63 -32.87
CA LYS A 22 -9.89 8.41 -33.83
C LYS A 22 -10.11 7.08 -34.51
N GLU A 23 -10.07 7.08 -35.84
CA GLU A 23 -10.21 5.84 -36.63
C GLU A 23 -8.93 4.98 -36.64
N VAL A 24 -7.80 5.54 -36.27
CA VAL A 24 -6.48 4.84 -36.20
C VAL A 24 -5.71 5.36 -35.00
N TYR A 25 -5.27 4.45 -34.14
CA TYR A 25 -4.40 4.75 -33.00
C TYR A 25 -2.94 4.40 -33.33
N ASN A 26 -2.03 5.30 -33.07
CA ASN A 26 -0.59 5.04 -33.14
C ASN A 26 -0.08 4.48 -31.79
N GLN A 27 1.20 4.06 -31.77
CA GLN A 27 1.81 3.47 -30.56
C GLN A 27 1.78 4.42 -29.35
N GLY A 28 1.95 5.72 -29.57
CA GLY A 28 1.88 6.72 -28.49
C GLY A 28 0.48 6.91 -27.92
N ASP A 29 -0.55 6.81 -28.77
CA ASP A 29 -1.97 6.83 -28.33
C ASP A 29 -2.28 5.59 -27.46
N MET A 30 -1.73 4.42 -27.81
CA MET A 30 -1.88 3.18 -27.05
C MET A 30 -1.18 3.25 -25.68
N GLU A 31 0.04 3.79 -25.63
CA GLU A 31 0.78 3.99 -24.37
C GLU A 31 0.04 4.97 -23.44
N THR A 32 -0.50 6.05 -23.98
CA THR A 32 -1.30 7.03 -23.23
C THR A 32 -2.58 6.40 -22.70
N CYS A 33 -3.29 5.61 -23.52
CA CYS A 33 -4.48 4.88 -23.09
C CYS A 33 -4.17 3.85 -22.02
N PHE A 34 -3.04 3.15 -22.12
CA PHE A 34 -2.60 2.16 -21.13
C PHE A 34 -2.28 2.84 -19.78
N VAL A 35 -1.48 3.91 -19.80
CA VAL A 35 -1.13 4.66 -18.59
C VAL A 35 -2.39 5.28 -17.94
N THR A 36 -3.27 5.87 -18.74
CA THR A 36 -4.54 6.44 -18.25
C THR A 36 -5.46 5.36 -17.71
N GLY A 37 -5.56 4.22 -18.40
CA GLY A 37 -6.33 3.06 -17.94
C GLY A 37 -5.79 2.48 -16.63
N CYS A 38 -4.48 2.41 -16.45
CA CYS A 38 -3.85 2.00 -15.19
C CYS A 38 -4.11 3.01 -14.06
N MET A 39 -4.06 4.31 -14.34
CA MET A 39 -4.37 5.35 -13.34
C MET A 39 -5.84 5.30 -12.91
N VAL A 40 -6.77 5.19 -13.86
CA VAL A 40 -8.22 5.07 -13.54
C VAL A 40 -8.50 3.76 -12.81
N ALA A 41 -7.87 2.66 -13.20
CA ALA A 41 -8.02 1.38 -12.49
C ALA A 41 -7.47 1.46 -11.04
N SER A 42 -6.39 2.21 -10.81
CA SER A 42 -5.86 2.43 -9.46
C SER A 42 -6.78 3.31 -8.62
N GLU A 43 -7.37 4.35 -9.20
CA GLU A 43 -8.36 5.21 -8.53
C GLU A 43 -9.67 4.46 -8.22
N LEU A 44 -10.13 3.60 -9.15
CA LEU A 44 -11.31 2.76 -8.93
C LEU A 44 -11.08 1.60 -7.94
N GLN A 45 -9.82 1.17 -7.74
CA GLN A 45 -9.46 0.18 -6.72
C GLN A 45 -9.43 0.76 -5.31
N GLU A 46 -9.43 2.08 -5.14
CA GLU A 46 -9.41 2.72 -3.82
C GLU A 46 -10.67 2.42 -2.97
N ASP A 47 -11.80 2.10 -3.60
CA ASP A 47 -13.06 1.81 -2.92
C ASP A 47 -13.41 0.31 -2.83
N CYS A 48 -12.61 -0.57 -3.46
CA CYS A 48 -12.85 -2.01 -3.44
C CYS A 48 -12.13 -2.66 -2.27
N THR A 49 -12.82 -2.84 -1.18
CA THR A 49 -12.36 -3.65 -0.04
C THR A 49 -13.20 -4.93 0.05
N GLY A 50 -12.58 -5.98 0.52
CA GLY A 50 -13.18 -7.30 0.65
C GLY A 50 -12.11 -8.35 0.84
N THR A 51 -11.28 -8.58 -0.18
CA THR A 51 -10.22 -9.59 -0.13
C THR A 51 -8.93 -9.07 0.52
N PHE A 52 -8.12 -10.00 1.01
CA PHE A 52 -6.78 -9.67 1.56
C PHE A 52 -5.87 -9.01 0.52
N GLY A 53 -5.94 -9.42 -0.75
CA GLY A 53 -5.18 -8.80 -1.83
C GLY A 53 -5.51 -7.32 -2.02
N GLN A 54 -6.80 -6.96 -1.94
CA GLN A 54 -7.26 -5.57 -1.99
C GLN A 54 -6.84 -4.78 -0.74
N ALA A 55 -6.89 -5.41 0.44
CA ALA A 55 -6.39 -4.80 1.67
C ALA A 55 -4.90 -4.46 1.58
N ILE A 56 -4.06 -5.35 1.03
CA ILE A 56 -2.63 -5.08 0.79
C ILE A 56 -2.43 -3.93 -0.20
N GLY A 57 -3.23 -3.88 -1.28
CA GLY A 57 -3.24 -2.75 -2.22
C GLY A 57 -3.53 -1.43 -1.51
N SER A 58 -4.57 -1.38 -0.70
CA SER A 58 -4.98 -0.22 0.10
C SER A 58 -3.89 0.22 1.09
N LEU A 59 -3.24 -0.73 1.78
CA LEU A 59 -2.12 -0.45 2.69
C LEU A 59 -0.93 0.22 1.97
N ARG A 60 -0.60 -0.22 0.77
CA ARG A 60 0.46 0.37 -0.06
C ARG A 60 0.16 1.81 -0.48
N HIS A 61 -1.13 2.17 -0.57
CA HIS A 61 -1.59 3.54 -0.81
C HIS A 61 -1.80 4.35 0.49
N GLY A 62 -1.30 3.86 1.63
CA GLY A 62 -1.34 4.56 2.91
C GLY A 62 -2.70 4.55 3.61
N LYS A 63 -3.65 3.73 3.14
CA LYS A 63 -4.95 3.58 3.81
C LYS A 63 -4.82 2.71 5.07
N LEU A 64 -5.76 2.87 5.98
CA LEU A 64 -5.94 1.97 7.12
C LEU A 64 -6.94 0.88 6.73
N VAL A 65 -6.69 -0.37 7.11
CA VAL A 65 -7.60 -1.48 6.81
C VAL A 65 -7.89 -2.31 8.05
N ALA A 66 -9.09 -2.87 8.12
CA ALA A 66 -9.51 -3.78 9.19
C ALA A 66 -10.38 -4.90 8.61
N ARG A 67 -10.56 -5.96 9.37
CA ARG A 67 -11.59 -6.96 9.10
C ARG A 67 -12.84 -6.66 9.91
N LYS A 68 -14.02 -6.81 9.30
CA LYS A 68 -15.32 -6.73 9.99
C LYS A 68 -15.43 -7.75 11.12
N GLY A 69 -14.82 -8.93 10.95
CA GLY A 69 -14.77 -10.00 11.94
C GLY A 69 -13.87 -9.73 13.15
N TRP A 70 -13.04 -8.69 13.13
CA TRP A 70 -12.29 -8.29 14.30
C TRP A 70 -13.22 -7.63 15.34
N ASN A 71 -13.01 -7.92 16.61
CA ASN A 71 -13.89 -7.62 17.76
C ASN A 71 -14.26 -6.13 17.98
N GLY A 72 -14.44 -5.33 16.95
CA GLY A 72 -15.03 -3.99 17.02
C GLY A 72 -14.32 -2.97 17.90
N LYS A 73 -13.09 -3.24 18.36
CA LYS A 73 -12.36 -2.39 19.31
C LYS A 73 -11.40 -1.41 18.63
N GLY A 74 -11.72 -0.96 17.42
CA GLY A 74 -10.89 -0.01 16.69
C GLY A 74 -9.51 -0.58 16.36
N MET A 75 -9.40 -1.86 16.09
CA MET A 75 -8.20 -2.51 15.56
C MET A 75 -8.09 -2.21 14.07
N PHE A 76 -6.90 -1.90 13.60
CA PHE A 76 -6.64 -1.74 12.19
C PHE A 76 -5.17 -2.00 11.86
N LEU A 77 -4.91 -2.24 10.59
CA LEU A 77 -3.57 -2.31 10.04
C LEU A 77 -3.20 -1.01 9.34
N PHE A 78 -1.92 -0.71 9.37
CA PHE A 78 -1.31 0.34 8.56
C PHE A 78 0.07 -0.12 8.11
N MET A 79 0.55 0.44 7.00
CA MET A 79 1.88 0.15 6.49
C MET A 79 2.84 1.24 6.97
N ARG A 80 3.92 0.83 7.62
CA ARG A 80 5.06 1.73 7.80
C ARG A 80 5.86 1.75 6.49
N PRO A 81 6.07 2.93 5.89
CA PRO A 81 6.77 3.02 4.62
C PRO A 81 8.25 2.66 4.78
N PHE A 82 8.90 2.39 3.65
CA PHE A 82 10.36 2.35 3.55
C PHE A 82 10.95 3.66 4.09
N ASP A 83 12.06 3.54 4.81
CA ASP A 83 12.81 4.67 5.33
C ASP A 83 14.32 4.43 5.17
N SER A 84 15.08 5.50 5.03
CA SER A 84 16.54 5.48 4.90
C SER A 84 17.10 6.52 5.84
N LEU A 85 17.69 6.07 6.94
CA LEU A 85 18.17 6.92 8.01
C LEU A 85 19.72 6.94 8.05
N ASP A 86 20.28 8.10 8.35
CA ASP A 86 21.73 8.25 8.59
C ASP A 86 22.18 7.38 9.77
N ASP A 87 23.32 6.69 9.63
CA ASP A 87 23.87 5.83 10.68
C ASP A 87 24.02 6.58 12.00
N LYS A 88 24.49 7.84 11.94
CA LYS A 88 24.65 8.67 13.11
C LYS A 88 23.32 8.98 13.80
N PHE A 89 22.27 9.24 13.01
CA PHE A 89 20.92 9.41 13.55
C PHE A 89 20.43 8.15 14.29
N VAL A 90 20.65 6.97 13.69
CA VAL A 90 20.27 5.69 14.30
C VAL A 90 21.03 5.46 15.61
N ILE A 91 22.34 5.74 15.62
CA ILE A 91 23.21 5.58 16.79
C ILE A 91 22.83 6.56 17.91
N ASP A 92 22.74 7.84 17.62
CA ASP A 92 22.66 8.88 18.63
C ASP A 92 21.22 9.19 19.08
N THR A 93 20.26 9.10 18.16
CA THR A 93 18.91 9.65 18.35
C THR A 93 17.81 8.61 18.41
N MET A 94 17.89 7.52 17.61
CA MET A 94 16.82 6.55 17.48
C MET A 94 16.63 5.74 18.77
N LYS A 95 15.57 6.06 19.54
CA LYS A 95 15.28 5.38 20.81
C LYS A 95 14.88 3.91 20.66
N SER A 96 14.27 3.56 19.54
CA SER A 96 13.83 2.19 19.26
C SER A 96 14.95 1.25 18.81
N ALA A 97 16.15 1.77 18.50
CA ALA A 97 17.31 0.95 18.20
C ALA A 97 17.96 0.44 19.50
N PRO A 98 18.09 -0.87 19.70
CA PRO A 98 18.72 -1.45 20.90
C PRO A 98 20.18 -1.03 21.02
N PHE A 99 20.68 -0.93 22.27
CA PHE A 99 22.07 -0.54 22.57
C PHE A 99 23.09 -1.40 21.80
N ASN A 100 22.96 -2.71 21.84
CA ASN A 100 23.91 -3.60 21.18
C ASN A 100 23.93 -3.45 19.64
N TYR A 101 22.78 -3.12 19.03
CA TYR A 101 22.71 -2.83 17.60
C TYR A 101 23.45 -1.52 17.29
N LYS A 102 23.28 -0.49 18.09
CA LYS A 102 24.00 0.79 17.96
C LYS A 102 25.51 0.62 18.07
N GLU A 103 25.97 -0.17 19.04
CA GLU A 103 27.40 -0.50 19.19
C GLU A 103 27.92 -1.31 18.00
N TRP A 104 27.12 -2.27 17.50
CA TRP A 104 27.47 -3.01 16.30
C TRP A 104 27.61 -2.08 15.08
N LEU A 105 26.64 -1.16 14.87
CA LEU A 105 26.63 -0.22 13.75
C LEU A 105 27.82 0.76 13.81
N LYS A 106 28.26 1.18 15.00
CA LYS A 106 29.48 2.00 15.16
C LYS A 106 30.73 1.28 14.64
N ASN A 107 30.80 -0.04 14.84
CA ASN A 107 31.95 -0.84 14.43
C ASN A 107 31.82 -1.36 12.98
N HIS A 108 30.61 -1.33 12.42
CA HIS A 108 30.28 -1.80 11.08
C HIS A 108 29.36 -0.78 10.39
N PRO A 109 29.89 0.42 10.05
CA PRO A 109 29.07 1.44 9.41
C PRO A 109 28.56 0.96 8.05
N SER A 110 27.40 1.45 7.65
CA SER A 110 26.82 1.15 6.35
C SER A 110 27.73 1.70 5.24
N GLU A 111 27.78 1.01 4.08
CA GLU A 111 28.66 1.43 2.96
C GLU A 111 28.39 2.86 2.49
N ASP A 112 27.12 3.26 2.48
CA ASP A 112 26.65 4.60 2.10
C ASP A 112 26.34 5.51 3.30
N GLY A 113 26.69 5.07 4.53
CA GLY A 113 26.39 5.78 5.78
C GLY A 113 24.91 5.79 6.15
N ARG A 114 24.09 4.91 5.57
CA ARG A 114 22.64 4.89 5.77
C ARG A 114 22.10 3.50 6.08
N VAL A 115 21.27 3.40 7.11
CA VAL A 115 20.51 2.20 7.44
C VAL A 115 19.18 2.21 6.70
N LEU A 116 18.89 1.14 5.99
CA LEU A 116 17.65 0.96 5.25
C LEU A 116 16.63 0.20 6.10
N PHE A 117 15.50 0.83 6.40
CA PHE A 117 14.37 0.22 7.07
C PHE A 117 13.31 -0.15 6.02
N ARG A 118 13.10 -1.45 5.82
CA ARG A 118 12.09 -1.93 4.87
C ARG A 118 10.70 -1.62 5.37
N GLU A 119 9.76 -1.46 4.43
CA GLU A 119 8.34 -1.34 4.73
C GLU A 119 7.83 -2.61 5.43
N TYR A 120 6.89 -2.44 6.35
CA TYR A 120 6.23 -3.55 7.04
C TYR A 120 4.84 -3.15 7.55
N ILE A 121 4.00 -4.16 7.74
CA ILE A 121 2.65 -3.96 8.25
C ILE A 121 2.67 -3.91 9.77
N CYS A 122 2.03 -2.89 10.32
CA CYS A 122 1.78 -2.72 11.74
C CYS A 122 0.30 -2.92 12.03
N MET A 123 -0.01 -3.31 13.27
CA MET A 123 -1.36 -3.38 13.79
C MET A 123 -1.52 -2.41 14.97
N LYS A 124 -2.53 -1.56 14.91
CA LYS A 124 -3.07 -0.92 16.12
C LYS A 124 -3.97 -1.92 16.80
N ALA A 125 -3.57 -2.39 17.98
CA ALA A 125 -4.31 -3.40 18.74
C ALA A 125 -5.46 -2.79 19.55
N ALA A 126 -6.33 -3.64 20.09
CA ALA A 126 -7.52 -3.23 20.84
C ALA A 126 -7.20 -2.47 22.14
N ASP A 127 -6.06 -2.73 22.76
CA ASP A 127 -5.57 -2.05 23.97
C ASP A 127 -4.90 -0.69 23.66
N GLY A 128 -4.84 -0.31 22.38
CA GLY A 128 -4.21 0.93 21.93
C GLY A 128 -2.72 0.80 21.58
N SER A 129 -2.09 -0.33 21.86
CA SER A 129 -0.69 -0.57 21.51
C SER A 129 -0.50 -0.74 20.00
N VAL A 130 0.73 -0.58 19.55
CA VAL A 130 1.14 -0.84 18.16
C VAL A 130 2.03 -2.06 18.12
N VAL A 131 1.61 -3.07 17.36
CA VAL A 131 2.40 -4.26 17.06
C VAL A 131 3.12 -4.02 15.75
N ASN A 132 4.45 -4.00 15.80
CA ASN A 132 5.31 -3.88 14.62
C ASN A 132 5.55 -5.25 14.01
N GLY A 133 5.43 -5.35 12.68
CA GLY A 133 5.64 -6.61 11.98
C GLY A 133 4.48 -7.60 12.16
N TRP A 134 3.23 -7.13 11.96
CA TRP A 134 2.07 -7.99 12.00
C TRP A 134 2.12 -9.08 10.92
N LEU A 135 1.81 -10.33 11.31
CA LEU A 135 1.76 -11.48 10.41
C LEU A 135 0.30 -11.89 10.19
N ALA A 136 -0.10 -11.98 8.92
CA ALA A 136 -1.43 -12.47 8.56
C ALA A 136 -1.56 -13.97 8.88
N SER A 137 -2.63 -14.34 9.56
CA SER A 137 -3.04 -15.75 9.64
C SER A 137 -3.66 -16.21 8.31
N GLN A 138 -3.76 -17.53 8.10
CA GLN A 138 -4.47 -18.04 6.92
C GLN A 138 -5.94 -17.58 6.91
N THR A 139 -6.57 -17.49 8.08
CA THR A 139 -7.93 -16.96 8.22
C THR A 139 -8.01 -15.51 7.75
N ASP A 140 -7.01 -14.68 8.04
CA ASP A 140 -6.97 -13.30 7.57
C ASP A 140 -6.75 -13.22 6.05
N MET A 141 -5.85 -14.05 5.51
CA MET A 141 -5.53 -14.06 4.08
C MET A 141 -6.70 -14.56 3.20
N LEU A 142 -7.50 -15.51 3.71
CA LEU A 142 -8.61 -16.13 2.98
C LEU A 142 -9.96 -15.45 3.22
N SER A 143 -9.99 -14.34 3.94
CA SER A 143 -11.23 -13.63 4.28
C SER A 143 -11.60 -12.60 3.23
N ASP A 144 -12.91 -12.39 3.07
CA ASP A 144 -13.52 -11.44 2.14
C ASP A 144 -14.23 -10.28 2.86
N ASP A 145 -13.88 -10.03 4.14
CA ASP A 145 -14.49 -9.03 4.99
C ASP A 145 -13.57 -7.85 5.34
N TRP A 146 -12.54 -7.64 4.54
CA TRP A 146 -11.64 -6.50 4.70
C TRP A 146 -12.33 -5.19 4.31
N GLU A 147 -12.08 -4.13 5.06
CA GLU A 147 -12.63 -2.80 4.84
C GLU A 147 -11.59 -1.71 5.10
N ILE A 148 -11.76 -0.56 4.45
CA ILE A 148 -10.99 0.66 4.73
C ILE A 148 -11.55 1.29 6.00
N VAL A 149 -10.65 1.67 6.90
CA VAL A 149 -10.98 2.41 8.13
C VAL A 149 -10.85 3.90 7.87
N ASP A 150 -11.92 4.65 8.15
CA ASP A 150 -11.88 6.10 8.10
C ASP A 150 -11.12 6.64 9.34
N PRO A 151 -9.99 7.34 9.17
CA PRO A 151 -9.21 7.85 10.30
C PRO A 151 -9.91 8.94 11.11
N ASN A 152 -11.05 9.48 10.62
CA ASN A 152 -11.79 10.57 11.24
C ASN A 152 -13.02 10.10 12.05
N LYS A 153 -13.24 8.78 12.13
CA LYS A 153 -14.36 8.20 12.88
C LYS A 153 -13.95 7.64 14.21
#